data_b68bbae4868981d70f5adda985bd0f6a
#
_entry.id   b68bbae4868981d70f5adda985bd0f6a
#
_cell.length_a   1.000
_cell.length_b   1.000
_cell.length_c   1.000
_cell.angle_alpha   90.00
_cell.angle_beta   90.00
_cell.angle_gamma   90.00
#
_symmetry.space_group_name_H-M   'P 1'
#
loop_
_entity.id
_entity.type
_entity.pdbx_description
1 polymer ?
#
loop_
_entity_poly.entity_id
_entity_poly.type
_entity_poly.pdbx_seq_one_letter_code
_entity_poly.pdbx_strand_id
1 'polypeptide(L)'
;MKARHLAVAGLCATLLAGSGLVLLPHAGIAQQPPPAARGPQRERPPHRSHIEGRIAFLHAELKITPAQQAQFDKLATVMRNNAQAREAMVQQMRTAGDQPQSAVDTLERRARFIEARATEEKSFADAFKPLYQSLSDDQKKSADELLGRSGGHHGGWRR
;
A
#
# COMPACT_ATOMS: atom_id res chain seq x y z
N MET A 1 48.11 -10.21 -5.11
CA MET A 1 48.86 -11.38 -5.61
C MET A 1 47.89 -12.47 -6.05
N LYS A 2 48.03 -12.86 -7.33
CA LYS A 2 47.61 -14.10 -8.02
C LYS A 2 46.16 -14.25 -8.45
N ALA A 3 45.97 -13.85 -9.69
CA ALA A 3 44.93 -14.32 -10.61
C ALA A 3 45.09 -15.83 -10.91
N ARG A 4 43.98 -16.50 -11.21
CA ARG A 4 43.99 -17.75 -11.99
C ARG A 4 42.77 -17.80 -12.92
N HIS A 5 43.06 -17.55 -14.21
CA HIS A 5 42.22 -17.90 -15.34
C HIS A 5 42.25 -19.41 -15.56
N LEU A 6 41.12 -20.00 -15.98
CA LEU A 6 41.13 -21.23 -16.79
C LEU A 6 39.97 -21.18 -17.78
N ALA A 7 40.34 -20.98 -19.02
CA ALA A 7 39.54 -21.22 -20.22
C ALA A 7 39.64 -22.71 -20.59
N VAL A 8 38.53 -23.33 -20.96
CA VAL A 8 38.55 -24.59 -21.72
C VAL A 8 37.57 -24.46 -22.88
N ALA A 9 38.19 -24.40 -24.07
CA ALA A 9 37.54 -24.59 -25.36
C ALA A 9 37.45 -26.09 -25.64
N GLY A 10 36.35 -26.56 -26.16
CA GLY A 10 36.17 -27.92 -26.63
C GLY A 10 35.26 -27.96 -27.85
N LEU A 11 35.89 -27.94 -29.02
CA LEU A 11 35.29 -28.11 -30.34
C LEU A 11 35.21 -29.60 -30.64
N CYS A 12 34.05 -30.16 -31.01
CA CYS A 12 33.95 -31.40 -31.78
C CYS A 12 32.75 -31.39 -32.69
N ALA A 13 33.02 -31.28 -33.96
CA ALA A 13 32.11 -31.55 -35.07
C ALA A 13 32.12 -33.05 -35.38
N THR A 14 30.93 -33.63 -35.60
CA THR A 14 30.79 -34.85 -36.39
C THR A 14 29.47 -34.84 -37.14
N LEU A 15 29.58 -34.78 -38.46
CA LEU A 15 28.58 -35.06 -39.47
C LEU A 15 28.28 -36.58 -39.50
N LEU A 16 27.01 -36.99 -39.53
CA LEU A 16 26.57 -38.20 -40.20
C LEU A 16 25.12 -38.04 -40.70
N ALA A 17 25.01 -38.20 -41.99
CA ALA A 17 23.74 -38.25 -42.73
C ALA A 17 22.96 -39.53 -42.40
N GLY A 18 21.64 -39.40 -42.23
CA GLY A 18 20.73 -40.55 -42.12
C GLY A 18 19.33 -40.13 -42.50
N SER A 19 18.94 -40.42 -43.73
CA SER A 19 17.55 -40.26 -44.23
C SER A 19 16.65 -41.24 -43.53
N GLY A 20 15.65 -40.74 -42.84
CA GLY A 20 14.54 -41.49 -42.25
C GLY A 20 13.27 -40.65 -42.24
N LEU A 21 12.44 -40.82 -43.26
CA LEU A 21 11.11 -40.24 -43.38
C LEU A 21 10.18 -40.96 -42.41
N VAL A 22 9.95 -40.39 -41.20
CA VAL A 22 8.92 -40.86 -40.28
C VAL A 22 7.80 -39.83 -40.26
N LEU A 23 6.66 -40.18 -40.82
CA LEU A 23 5.40 -39.44 -40.67
C LEU A 23 4.94 -39.58 -39.22
N LEU A 24 5.16 -38.56 -38.43
CA LEU A 24 4.53 -38.42 -37.11
C LEU A 24 3.26 -37.57 -37.23
N PRO A 25 2.15 -38.00 -36.58
CA PRO A 25 0.92 -37.21 -36.59
C PRO A 25 1.18 -35.89 -35.86
N HIS A 26 0.74 -34.81 -36.49
CA HIS A 26 0.75 -33.47 -35.89
C HIS A 26 -0.13 -33.46 -34.65
N ALA A 27 0.45 -33.65 -33.47
CA ALA A 27 -0.14 -33.23 -32.22
C ALA A 27 -0.31 -31.72 -32.27
N GLY A 28 -1.55 -31.26 -32.26
CA GLY A 28 -1.90 -29.86 -32.29
C GLY A 28 -1.16 -29.14 -31.18
N ILE A 29 -0.25 -28.23 -31.56
CA ILE A 29 0.34 -27.26 -30.64
C ILE A 29 -0.82 -26.36 -30.24
N ALA A 30 -1.36 -26.60 -29.03
CA ALA A 30 -2.27 -25.66 -28.41
C ALA A 30 -1.53 -24.31 -28.35
N GLN A 31 -1.91 -23.39 -29.25
CA GLN A 31 -1.44 -22.01 -29.20
C GLN A 31 -1.87 -21.44 -27.84
N GLN A 32 -0.91 -21.26 -26.92
CA GLN A 32 -1.12 -20.47 -25.74
C GLN A 32 -1.62 -19.10 -26.18
N PRO A 33 -2.79 -18.64 -25.68
CA PRO A 33 -3.23 -17.30 -25.97
C PRO A 33 -2.13 -16.33 -25.55
N PRO A 34 -1.85 -15.27 -26.36
CA PRO A 34 -0.85 -14.28 -26.00
C PRO A 34 -1.17 -13.74 -24.60
N PRO A 35 -0.15 -13.49 -23.75
CA PRO A 35 -0.37 -12.93 -22.43
C PRO A 35 -1.18 -11.65 -22.63
N ALA A 36 -2.37 -11.60 -22.01
CA ALA A 36 -3.27 -10.46 -22.09
C ALA A 36 -2.45 -9.21 -21.85
N ALA A 37 -2.43 -8.31 -22.84
CA ALA A 37 -1.72 -7.04 -22.73
C ALA A 37 -2.18 -6.40 -21.40
N ARG A 38 -1.24 -6.26 -20.46
CA ARG A 38 -1.50 -5.51 -19.23
C ARG A 38 -1.98 -4.14 -19.68
N GLY A 39 -3.28 -3.88 -19.51
CA GLY A 39 -3.83 -2.57 -19.76
C GLY A 39 -2.98 -1.52 -19.05
N PRO A 40 -3.02 -0.26 -19.53
CA PRO A 40 -2.21 0.79 -18.95
C PRO A 40 -2.36 0.75 -17.43
N GLN A 41 -1.27 0.48 -16.72
CA GLN A 41 -1.24 0.54 -15.26
C GLN A 41 -1.62 1.98 -14.94
N ARG A 42 -2.86 2.19 -14.49
CA ARG A 42 -3.27 3.49 -13.96
C ARG A 42 -2.30 3.76 -12.82
N GLU A 43 -1.39 4.70 -13.07
CA GLU A 43 -0.49 5.21 -12.03
C GLU A 43 -1.37 5.59 -10.85
N ARG A 44 -1.25 4.87 -9.75
CA ARG A 44 -1.96 5.23 -8.53
C ARG A 44 -1.42 6.59 -8.11
N PRO A 45 -2.28 7.61 -8.00
CA PRO A 45 -1.83 8.91 -7.57
C PRO A 45 -1.07 8.76 -6.25
N PRO A 46 0.01 9.50 -6.03
CA PRO A 46 0.82 9.41 -4.82
C PRO A 46 -0.08 9.59 -3.58
N HIS A 47 0.19 8.87 -2.51
CA HIS A 47 -0.62 8.85 -1.28
C HIS A 47 -0.91 10.25 -0.71
N ARG A 48 -0.12 11.24 -1.06
CA ARG A 48 -0.35 12.66 -0.72
C ARG A 48 -1.68 13.19 -1.25
N SER A 49 -2.09 12.80 -2.45
CA SER A 49 -3.37 13.24 -3.04
C SER A 49 -4.57 12.73 -2.25
N HIS A 50 -4.45 11.56 -1.62
CA HIS A 50 -5.53 10.99 -0.82
C HIS A 50 -5.70 11.71 0.52
N ILE A 51 -4.61 12.16 1.17
CA ILE A 51 -4.71 12.86 2.44
C ILE A 51 -5.28 14.27 2.27
N GLU A 52 -4.86 15.01 1.24
CA GLU A 52 -5.42 16.33 0.94
C GLU A 52 -6.90 16.25 0.57
N GLY A 53 -7.30 15.24 -0.22
CA GLY A 53 -8.71 14.99 -0.50
C GLY A 53 -9.52 14.71 0.76
N ARG A 54 -8.97 13.94 1.73
CA ARG A 54 -9.62 13.67 3.01
C ARG A 54 -9.73 14.91 3.87
N ILE A 55 -8.70 15.74 3.91
CA ILE A 55 -8.70 17.03 4.63
C ILE A 55 -9.76 17.96 4.04
N ALA A 56 -9.78 18.13 2.71
CA ALA A 56 -10.78 18.97 2.04
C ALA A 56 -12.19 18.45 2.26
N PHE A 57 -12.40 17.14 2.20
CA PHE A 57 -13.67 16.50 2.50
C PHE A 57 -14.15 16.80 3.93
N LEU A 58 -13.30 16.59 4.94
CA LEU A 58 -13.66 16.88 6.33
C LEU A 58 -13.96 18.37 6.55
N HIS A 59 -13.20 19.27 5.93
CA HIS A 59 -13.43 20.72 6.00
C HIS A 59 -14.82 21.09 5.47
N ALA A 60 -15.20 20.52 4.33
CA ALA A 60 -16.49 20.78 3.69
C ALA A 60 -17.67 20.19 4.47
N GLU A 61 -17.56 18.91 4.87
CA GLU A 61 -18.64 18.20 5.59
C GLU A 61 -18.89 18.77 6.98
N LEU A 62 -17.83 19.17 7.68
CA LEU A 62 -17.96 19.82 8.99
C LEU A 62 -18.31 21.30 8.88
N LYS A 63 -18.38 21.87 7.66
CA LYS A 63 -18.69 23.29 7.41
C LYS A 63 -17.86 24.22 8.30
N ILE A 64 -16.53 24.00 8.30
CA ILE A 64 -15.61 24.71 9.18
C ILE A 64 -15.71 26.23 8.97
N THR A 65 -15.96 26.95 10.06
CA THR A 65 -16.06 28.42 10.04
C THR A 65 -14.69 29.07 10.15
N PRO A 66 -14.54 30.37 9.78
CA PRO A 66 -13.29 31.11 9.96
C PRO A 66 -12.76 31.09 11.42
N ALA A 67 -13.66 31.07 12.40
CA ALA A 67 -13.28 31.01 13.82
C ALA A 67 -12.70 29.63 14.22
N GLN A 68 -13.07 28.57 13.51
CA GLN A 68 -12.61 27.19 13.74
C GLN A 68 -11.37 26.83 12.92
N GLN A 69 -11.00 27.68 11.93
CA GLN A 69 -9.95 27.37 10.96
C GLN A 69 -8.62 27.02 11.63
N ALA A 70 -8.22 27.76 12.67
CA ALA A 70 -6.95 27.52 13.35
C ALA A 70 -6.86 26.14 14.03
N GLN A 71 -7.96 25.64 14.58
CA GLN A 71 -8.04 24.29 15.16
C GLN A 71 -8.04 23.24 14.05
N PHE A 72 -8.76 23.49 12.96
CA PHE A 72 -8.79 22.60 11.81
C PHE A 72 -7.41 22.46 11.15
N ASP A 73 -6.66 23.55 11.03
CA ASP A 73 -5.30 23.54 10.45
C ASP A 73 -4.31 22.69 11.29
N LYS A 74 -4.46 22.72 12.62
CA LYS A 74 -3.69 21.83 13.51
C LYS A 74 -4.05 20.35 13.25
N LEU A 75 -5.34 20.03 13.13
CA LEU A 75 -5.79 18.69 12.78
C LEU A 75 -5.25 18.25 11.41
N ALA A 76 -5.36 19.12 10.39
CA ALA A 76 -4.86 18.86 9.05
C ALA A 76 -3.34 18.58 9.05
N THR A 77 -2.59 19.30 9.87
CA THR A 77 -1.14 19.08 10.05
C THR A 77 -0.85 17.71 10.64
N VAL A 78 -1.57 17.30 11.68
CA VAL A 78 -1.45 15.96 12.27
C VAL A 78 -1.83 14.88 11.26
N MET A 79 -2.89 15.06 10.47
CA MET A 79 -3.28 14.12 9.43
C MET A 79 -2.19 13.93 8.37
N ARG A 80 -1.51 15.01 7.96
CA ARG A 80 -0.37 14.96 7.02
C ARG A 80 0.80 14.20 7.61
N ASN A 81 1.17 14.52 8.86
CA ASN A 81 2.28 13.87 9.56
C ASN A 81 2.03 12.36 9.73
N ASN A 82 0.83 11.97 10.13
CA ASN A 82 0.43 10.58 10.24
C ASN A 82 0.49 9.85 8.88
N ALA A 83 0.07 10.51 7.79
CA ALA A 83 0.17 9.94 6.45
C ALA A 83 1.63 9.72 6.02
N GLN A 84 2.53 10.67 6.32
CA GLN A 84 3.96 10.54 6.02
C GLN A 84 4.61 9.43 6.85
N ALA A 85 4.32 9.35 8.15
CA ALA A 85 4.83 8.30 9.03
C ALA A 85 4.39 6.90 8.54
N ARG A 86 3.14 6.77 8.13
CA ARG A 86 2.61 5.52 7.55
C ARG A 86 3.30 5.14 6.25
N GLU A 87 3.53 6.11 5.36
CA GLU A 87 4.25 5.89 4.11
C GLU A 87 5.67 5.39 4.36
N ALA A 88 6.40 6.05 5.26
CA ALA A 88 7.75 5.64 5.67
C ALA A 88 7.76 4.20 6.21
N MET A 89 6.79 3.86 7.08
CA MET A 89 6.65 2.50 7.63
C MET A 89 6.37 1.46 6.53
N VAL A 90 5.49 1.77 5.58
CA VAL A 90 5.20 0.87 4.44
C VAL A 90 6.45 0.65 3.58
N GLN A 91 7.24 1.70 3.34
CA GLN A 91 8.50 1.56 2.60
C GLN A 91 9.50 0.68 3.36
N GLN A 92 9.66 0.87 4.67
CA GLN A 92 10.51 0.00 5.49
C GLN A 92 10.08 -1.47 5.43
N MET A 93 8.76 -1.73 5.46
CA MET A 93 8.24 -3.09 5.33
C MET A 93 8.52 -3.70 3.96
N ARG A 94 8.44 -2.92 2.89
CA ARG A 94 8.73 -3.41 1.53
C ARG A 94 10.19 -3.79 1.38
N THR A 95 11.11 -2.96 1.88
CA THR A 95 12.55 -3.24 1.81
C THR A 95 12.96 -4.43 2.70
N ALA A 96 12.26 -4.66 3.82
CA ALA A 96 12.50 -5.80 4.69
C ALA A 96 11.85 -7.11 4.19
N GLY A 97 10.89 -7.02 3.27
CA GLY A 97 10.09 -8.18 2.81
C GLY A 97 10.86 -9.22 1.99
N ASP A 98 12.02 -8.86 1.43
CA ASP A 98 12.85 -9.74 0.60
C ASP A 98 13.81 -10.64 1.43
N GLN A 99 13.85 -10.47 2.76
CA GLN A 99 14.68 -11.29 3.65
C GLN A 99 13.85 -12.44 4.25
N PRO A 100 14.45 -13.65 4.38
CA PRO A 100 13.84 -14.75 5.12
C PRO A 100 13.53 -14.30 6.55
N GLN A 101 12.26 -14.37 6.94
CA GLN A 101 11.83 -13.87 8.25
C GLN A 101 11.36 -15.02 9.12
N SER A 102 11.82 -15.03 10.36
CA SER A 102 11.30 -15.95 11.38
C SER A 102 9.88 -15.58 11.79
N ALA A 103 9.19 -16.52 12.46
CA ALA A 103 7.89 -16.23 13.05
C ALA A 103 7.96 -15.10 14.08
N VAL A 104 9.08 -15.01 14.82
CA VAL A 104 9.34 -13.97 15.83
C VAL A 104 9.42 -12.60 15.14
N ASP A 105 10.25 -12.46 14.09
CA ASP A 105 10.37 -11.20 13.31
C ASP A 105 9.03 -10.75 12.76
N THR A 106 8.21 -11.71 12.34
CA THR A 106 6.86 -11.42 11.82
C THR A 106 5.92 -10.88 12.90
N LEU A 107 5.97 -11.46 14.10
CA LEU A 107 5.16 -11.01 15.25
C LEU A 107 5.61 -9.63 15.73
N GLU A 108 6.92 -9.40 15.85
CA GLU A 108 7.47 -8.09 16.25
C GLU A 108 7.13 -6.99 15.24
N ARG A 109 7.20 -7.30 13.95
CA ARG A 109 6.77 -6.35 12.91
C ARG A 109 5.29 -6.01 13.02
N ARG A 110 4.43 -7.01 13.29
CA ARG A 110 3.00 -6.79 13.53
C ARG A 110 2.78 -5.92 14.76
N ALA A 111 3.48 -6.18 15.86
CA ALA A 111 3.39 -5.37 17.07
C ALA A 111 3.74 -3.91 16.80
N ARG A 112 4.87 -3.64 16.15
CA ARG A 112 5.27 -2.28 15.75
C ARG A 112 4.23 -1.58 14.88
N PHE A 113 3.58 -2.31 13.97
CA PHE A 113 2.51 -1.76 13.15
C PHE A 113 1.28 -1.36 13.97
N ILE A 114 0.90 -2.20 14.94
CA ILE A 114 -0.24 -1.91 15.84
C ILE A 114 0.06 -0.70 16.73
N GLU A 115 1.26 -0.61 17.28
CA GLU A 115 1.72 0.53 18.09
C GLU A 115 1.71 1.84 17.28
N ALA A 116 2.23 1.81 16.06
CA ALA A 116 2.19 2.98 15.18
C ALA A 116 0.76 3.42 14.88
N ARG A 117 -0.15 2.48 14.62
CA ARG A 117 -1.57 2.78 14.42
C ARG A 117 -2.22 3.38 15.67
N ALA A 118 -1.93 2.84 16.83
CA ALA A 118 -2.43 3.38 18.10
C ALA A 118 -1.92 4.81 18.35
N THR A 119 -0.67 5.09 18.03
CA THR A 119 -0.07 6.42 18.13
C THR A 119 -0.71 7.41 17.15
N GLU A 120 -0.94 7.00 15.90
CA GLU A 120 -1.64 7.82 14.89
C GLU A 120 -3.05 8.16 15.35
N GLU A 121 -3.80 7.20 15.86
CA GLU A 121 -5.17 7.39 16.32
C GLU A 121 -5.21 8.33 17.52
N LYS A 122 -4.29 8.14 18.49
CA LYS A 122 -4.17 9.00 19.63
C LYS A 122 -3.84 10.45 19.24
N SER A 123 -2.87 10.67 18.37
CA SER A 123 -2.49 12.01 17.92
C SER A 123 -3.62 12.70 17.16
N PHE A 124 -4.38 11.95 16.36
CA PHE A 124 -5.58 12.45 15.69
C PHE A 124 -6.65 12.86 16.71
N ALA A 125 -6.95 12.01 17.69
CA ALA A 125 -7.95 12.30 18.73
C ALA A 125 -7.55 13.52 19.57
N ASP A 126 -6.29 13.64 19.96
CA ASP A 126 -5.76 14.78 20.72
C ASP A 126 -5.88 16.10 19.92
N ALA A 127 -5.62 16.07 18.61
CA ALA A 127 -5.77 17.24 17.74
C ALA A 127 -7.23 17.56 17.41
N PHE A 128 -8.10 16.55 17.31
CA PHE A 128 -9.50 16.71 16.98
C PHE A 128 -10.32 17.24 18.18
N LYS A 129 -9.96 16.88 19.40
CA LYS A 129 -10.70 17.26 20.62
C LYS A 129 -10.96 18.76 20.77
N PRO A 130 -10.00 19.67 20.63
CA PRO A 130 -10.25 21.10 20.72
C PRO A 130 -11.12 21.62 19.57
N LEU A 131 -10.99 21.07 18.35
CA LEU A 131 -11.88 21.40 17.26
C LEU A 131 -13.32 20.97 17.59
N TYR A 132 -13.54 19.72 18.03
CA TYR A 132 -14.84 19.18 18.38
C TYR A 132 -15.54 20.02 19.46
N GLN A 133 -14.79 20.52 20.44
CA GLN A 133 -15.33 21.41 21.48
C GLN A 133 -15.85 22.74 20.92
N SER A 134 -15.30 23.22 19.81
CA SER A 134 -15.71 24.48 19.16
C SER A 134 -16.83 24.29 18.13
N LEU A 135 -17.21 23.04 17.81
CA LEU A 135 -18.27 22.74 16.86
C LEU A 135 -19.67 23.03 17.44
N SER A 136 -20.57 23.47 16.57
CA SER A 136 -22.03 23.53 16.88
C SER A 136 -22.62 22.12 17.02
N ASP A 137 -23.82 22.00 17.58
CA ASP A 137 -24.47 20.69 17.76
C ASP A 137 -24.73 19.97 16.44
N ASP A 138 -25.05 20.69 15.36
CA ASP A 138 -25.23 20.06 14.04
C ASP A 138 -23.89 19.62 13.45
N GLN A 139 -22.82 20.40 13.63
CA GLN A 139 -21.48 20.01 13.23
C GLN A 139 -20.99 18.79 14.01
N LYS A 140 -21.29 18.69 15.32
CA LYS A 140 -20.96 17.52 16.16
C LYS A 140 -21.66 16.27 15.66
N LYS A 141 -22.95 16.35 15.31
CA LYS A 141 -23.68 15.22 14.71
C LYS A 141 -22.99 14.74 13.42
N SER A 142 -22.65 15.68 12.53
CA SER A 142 -21.90 15.34 11.31
C SER A 142 -20.57 14.69 11.61
N ALA A 143 -19.81 15.21 12.59
CA ALA A 143 -18.54 14.66 13.01
C ALA A 143 -18.69 13.24 13.57
N ASP A 144 -19.68 13.00 14.42
CA ASP A 144 -19.97 11.68 15.01
C ASP A 144 -20.37 10.66 13.93
N GLU A 145 -21.14 11.08 12.93
CA GLU A 145 -21.48 10.22 11.80
C GLU A 145 -20.27 9.88 10.93
N LEU A 146 -19.41 10.84 10.63
CA LEU A 146 -18.25 10.68 9.77
C LEU A 146 -17.14 9.87 10.43
N LEU A 147 -16.88 10.10 11.72
CA LEU A 147 -15.75 9.52 12.44
C LEU A 147 -16.15 8.33 13.29
N GLY A 148 -17.35 8.32 13.90
CA GLY A 148 -17.87 7.22 14.70
C GLY A 148 -18.11 5.95 13.87
N ARG A 149 -18.57 6.08 12.62
CA ARG A 149 -18.79 4.93 11.70
C ARG A 149 -17.50 4.36 11.14
N SER A 150 -16.40 5.09 11.15
CA SER A 150 -15.10 4.63 10.60
C SER A 150 -14.47 3.49 11.41
N GLY A 151 -14.86 3.29 12.66
CA GLY A 151 -14.42 2.17 13.51
C GLY A 151 -15.17 0.85 13.32
N GLY A 152 -16.29 0.84 12.60
CA GLY A 152 -17.23 -0.29 12.53
C GLY A 152 -17.18 -1.16 11.27
N HIS A 153 -16.24 -1.00 10.36
CA HIS A 153 -16.14 -1.83 9.15
C HIS A 153 -15.38 -3.16 9.37
N HIS A 154 -15.64 -3.82 10.49
CA HIS A 154 -15.40 -5.25 10.60
C HIS A 154 -16.71 -6.01 10.45
N GLY A 155 -16.97 -6.44 9.18
CA GLY A 155 -17.71 -7.68 8.96
C GLY A 155 -19.22 -7.64 9.16
N GLY A 156 -19.94 -6.96 8.29
CA GLY A 156 -21.32 -7.34 8.01
C GLY A 156 -21.39 -8.39 6.92
N TRP A 157 -20.81 -9.58 7.11
CA TRP A 157 -21.26 -10.79 6.41
C TRP A 157 -22.58 -11.21 7.05
N ARG A 158 -23.67 -10.60 6.66
CA ARG A 158 -24.99 -11.17 6.86
C ARG A 158 -25.38 -11.96 5.61
N ARG A 159 -25.65 -13.22 5.85
CA ARG A 159 -26.15 -14.29 4.98
C ARG A 159 -27.36 -13.85 4.16
#